data_85b39ba513251df1ce97fd01e427cd84
#
_entry.id   85b39ba513251df1ce97fd01e427cd84
#
_cell.length_a   1.000
_cell.length_b   1.000
_cell.length_c   1.000
_cell.angle_alpha   90.00
_cell.angle_beta   90.00
_cell.angle_gamma   90.00
#
_symmetry.space_group_name_H-M   'P 1'
#
loop_
_entity.id
_entity.type
_entity.pdbx_description
1 polymer ?
#
loop_
_entity_poly.entity_id
_entity_poly.type
_entity_poly.pdbx_seq_one_letter_code
_entity_poly.pdbx_strand_id
1 'polypeptide(L)'
;MTDLPDANHIFLTSKYQTYHYRQLFGFTKWLSQDLNQNNIEPTEKNPLLIFTDQSDEIIFLIAASFLLNIPIYPLHSDSTTAEIDLALDQITPSARFYGNRNPFKKLDEIPAISIQPRHINIPGEFDPAHFTLDRSDSITGYFLTSGTSTTPKIVPIKREQIFAAAEASSDNLQPEKNRYWLLCLPLNHVGGINVIYRSLIYQSAIYSVLSFDVREIRILLNNNPTFQAASMVPTMLAKLMEDKFFKVHFNFKGLLLGGGPIDLNMIERAITRGIPVITSYGMTETCAQIAANPLLKAGGMYIPKTSVGPVFKANSVEIRSENGTPVRYNEPGQIWLKGPQIFDGYLNPKETKSVFDKGGWFNTGDYGHLNKNGHLFIDSRKSDKIISGGENVSATEVESEINKIDGISESAVIGVPDEKWGHKVVAYIVTDGDEAPDSARIEEILKNSLRGFKIPKEYIVMEKLPKTFLMKVKKGVLLKEYLKNVG
;
A
#
# COMPACT_ATOMS: atom_id res chain seq x y z
N MET A 1 -6.35 -17.31 21.61
CA MET A 1 -6.16 -18.30 20.53
C MET A 1 -7.20 -17.97 19.47
N THR A 2 -6.80 -17.76 18.24
CA THR A 2 -7.75 -17.66 17.13
C THR A 2 -8.38 -19.04 16.95
N ASP A 3 -9.74 -19.12 16.90
CA ASP A 3 -10.42 -20.37 16.56
C ASP A 3 -9.86 -20.90 15.23
N LEU A 4 -9.64 -22.20 15.14
CA LEU A 4 -9.19 -22.81 13.88
C LEU A 4 -10.21 -22.55 12.76
N PRO A 5 -9.74 -22.26 11.52
CA PRO A 5 -10.66 -22.06 10.41
C PRO A 5 -11.53 -23.28 10.15
N ASP A 6 -12.85 -23.07 10.02
CA ASP A 6 -13.76 -24.13 9.59
C ASP A 6 -13.47 -24.50 8.13
N ALA A 7 -13.16 -25.77 7.89
CA ALA A 7 -12.83 -26.30 6.57
C ALA A 7 -13.89 -26.04 5.48
N ASN A 8 -15.15 -25.83 5.90
CA ASN A 8 -16.28 -25.57 5.00
C ASN A 8 -16.52 -24.10 4.73
N HIS A 9 -15.87 -23.18 5.44
CA HIS A 9 -15.95 -21.77 5.13
C HIS A 9 -15.29 -21.46 3.79
N ILE A 10 -15.81 -20.45 3.09
CA ILE A 10 -15.21 -19.96 1.85
C ILE A 10 -13.90 -19.29 2.20
N PHE A 11 -12.82 -19.68 1.52
CA PHE A 11 -11.51 -19.03 1.57
C PHE A 11 -11.37 -18.00 0.45
N LEU A 12 -11.55 -18.44 -0.80
CA LEU A 12 -11.32 -17.63 -1.98
C LEU A 12 -12.44 -17.83 -3.00
N THR A 13 -12.91 -16.74 -3.58
CA THR A 13 -13.70 -16.78 -4.82
C THR A 13 -13.00 -15.91 -5.85
N SER A 14 -12.84 -16.43 -7.03
CA SER A 14 -12.41 -15.71 -8.23
C SER A 14 -13.54 -15.70 -9.27
N LYS A 15 -13.30 -15.09 -10.42
CA LYS A 15 -14.24 -15.09 -11.54
C LYS A 15 -14.69 -16.50 -11.96
N TYR A 16 -13.82 -17.49 -11.75
CA TYR A 16 -13.99 -18.83 -12.32
C TYR A 16 -14.43 -19.87 -11.29
N GLN A 17 -14.06 -19.71 -10.03
CA GLN A 17 -14.25 -20.75 -9.02
C GLN A 17 -14.33 -20.21 -7.60
N THR A 18 -15.03 -20.97 -6.73
CA THR A 18 -15.05 -20.76 -5.28
C THR A 18 -14.33 -21.91 -4.60
N TYR A 19 -13.41 -21.56 -3.70
CA TYR A 19 -12.63 -22.50 -2.91
C TYR A 19 -12.94 -22.30 -1.42
N HIS A 20 -12.99 -23.41 -0.70
CA HIS A 20 -13.17 -23.42 0.75
C HIS A 20 -11.82 -23.62 1.45
N TYR A 21 -11.77 -23.41 2.76
CA TYR A 21 -10.56 -23.62 3.56
C TYR A 21 -10.02 -25.05 3.45
N ARG A 22 -10.88 -26.05 3.25
CA ARG A 22 -10.44 -27.45 3.01
C ARG A 22 -9.50 -27.58 1.81
N GLN A 23 -9.71 -26.83 0.74
CA GLN A 23 -8.76 -26.84 -0.39
C GLN A 23 -7.45 -26.14 -0.02
N LEU A 24 -7.49 -25.06 0.75
CA LEU A 24 -6.27 -24.44 1.26
C LEU A 24 -5.48 -25.41 2.15
N PHE A 25 -6.13 -26.16 3.04
CA PHE A 25 -5.44 -27.11 3.89
C PHE A 25 -4.83 -28.27 3.09
N GLY A 26 -5.56 -28.80 2.09
CA GLY A 26 -5.02 -29.81 1.19
C GLY A 26 -3.83 -29.31 0.38
N PHE A 27 -3.93 -28.10 -0.15
CA PHE A 27 -2.83 -27.44 -0.85
C PHE A 27 -1.62 -27.21 0.06
N THR A 28 -1.84 -26.75 1.30
CA THR A 28 -0.76 -26.50 2.27
C THR A 28 0.00 -27.78 2.59
N LYS A 29 -0.72 -28.91 2.75
CA LYS A 29 -0.11 -30.22 2.95
C LYS A 29 0.68 -30.66 1.72
N TRP A 30 0.12 -30.49 0.52
CA TRP A 30 0.81 -30.78 -0.73
C TRP A 30 2.09 -29.96 -0.85
N LEU A 31 2.04 -28.62 -0.59
CA LEU A 31 3.21 -27.74 -0.67
C LEU A 31 4.33 -28.21 0.27
N SER A 32 3.99 -28.55 1.52
CA SER A 32 4.96 -29.07 2.49
C SER A 32 5.63 -30.36 2.00
N GLN A 33 4.85 -31.26 1.40
CA GLN A 33 5.38 -32.51 0.83
C GLN A 33 6.26 -32.27 -0.41
N ASP A 34 5.85 -31.38 -1.31
CA ASP A 34 6.60 -31.02 -2.51
C ASP A 34 7.95 -30.39 -2.17
N LEU A 35 7.97 -29.48 -1.22
CA LEU A 35 9.22 -28.87 -0.73
C LEU A 35 10.17 -29.91 -0.15
N ASN A 36 9.67 -30.82 0.69
CA ASN A 36 10.46 -31.88 1.30
C ASN A 36 11.00 -32.87 0.23
N GLN A 37 10.18 -33.27 -0.74
CA GLN A 37 10.57 -34.19 -1.82
C GLN A 37 11.67 -33.60 -2.73
N ASN A 38 11.66 -32.29 -2.90
CA ASN A 38 12.63 -31.59 -3.73
C ASN A 38 13.83 -31.07 -2.91
N ASN A 39 13.93 -31.40 -1.60
CA ASN A 39 14.97 -30.90 -0.68
C ASN A 39 15.05 -29.37 -0.66
N ILE A 40 13.91 -28.70 -0.69
CA ILE A 40 13.79 -27.25 -0.59
C ILE A 40 13.42 -26.89 0.86
N GLU A 41 14.28 -26.17 1.55
CA GLU A 41 14.11 -25.75 2.94
C GLU A 41 14.07 -24.21 3.02
N PRO A 42 12.93 -23.58 2.86
CA PRO A 42 12.85 -22.13 2.98
C PRO A 42 13.11 -21.68 4.42
N THR A 43 13.95 -20.67 4.56
CA THR A 43 14.32 -20.06 5.85
C THR A 43 14.27 -18.55 5.76
N GLU A 44 14.41 -17.85 6.87
CA GLU A 44 14.53 -16.39 6.86
C GLU A 44 15.69 -15.88 6.00
N LYS A 45 16.77 -16.65 5.86
CA LYS A 45 17.90 -16.29 4.97
C LYS A 45 17.63 -16.66 3.51
N ASN A 46 16.81 -17.65 3.29
CA ASN A 46 16.53 -18.25 1.99
C ASN A 46 15.01 -18.37 1.78
N PRO A 47 14.26 -17.25 1.65
CA PRO A 47 12.81 -17.28 1.49
C PRO A 47 12.39 -17.85 0.12
N LEU A 48 11.09 -18.11 -0.04
CA LEU A 48 10.49 -18.37 -1.34
C LEU A 48 10.35 -17.07 -2.13
N LEU A 49 10.90 -17.01 -3.34
CA LEU A 49 10.68 -15.92 -4.27
C LEU A 49 9.39 -16.16 -5.05
N ILE A 50 8.44 -15.23 -4.95
CA ILE A 50 7.13 -15.33 -5.60
C ILE A 50 6.94 -14.15 -6.54
N PHE A 51 6.79 -14.43 -7.85
CA PHE A 51 6.35 -13.40 -8.79
C PHE A 51 4.84 -13.30 -8.76
N THR A 52 4.35 -12.19 -8.21
CA THR A 52 2.93 -12.02 -7.94
C THR A 52 2.18 -11.50 -9.17
N ASP A 53 1.20 -12.26 -9.57
CA ASP A 53 -0.01 -11.82 -10.24
C ASP A 53 -1.19 -12.04 -9.28
N GLN A 54 -2.43 -11.88 -9.68
CA GLN A 54 -3.57 -12.16 -8.80
C GLN A 54 -4.23 -13.51 -9.13
N SER A 55 -3.45 -14.49 -9.59
CA SER A 55 -3.95 -15.83 -9.84
C SER A 55 -4.32 -16.56 -8.55
N ASP A 56 -5.24 -17.50 -8.66
CA ASP A 56 -5.68 -18.31 -7.53
C ASP A 56 -4.50 -19.09 -6.92
N GLU A 57 -3.59 -19.59 -7.75
CA GLU A 57 -2.39 -20.34 -7.35
C GLU A 57 -1.47 -19.50 -6.46
N ILE A 58 -1.27 -18.23 -6.78
CA ILE A 58 -0.42 -17.32 -5.99
C ILE A 58 -1.08 -17.01 -4.66
N ILE A 59 -2.39 -16.77 -4.63
CA ILE A 59 -3.12 -16.53 -3.39
C ILE A 59 -3.02 -17.75 -2.47
N PHE A 60 -3.18 -18.95 -3.01
CA PHE A 60 -3.01 -20.20 -2.28
C PHE A 60 -1.57 -20.37 -1.78
N LEU A 61 -0.57 -20.09 -2.60
CA LEU A 61 0.84 -20.20 -2.21
C LEU A 61 1.17 -19.25 -1.05
N ILE A 62 0.75 -17.98 -1.12
CA ILE A 62 0.97 -17.00 -0.05
C ILE A 62 0.27 -17.45 1.24
N ALA A 63 -0.98 -17.89 1.15
CA ALA A 63 -1.74 -18.36 2.30
C ALA A 63 -1.13 -19.62 2.94
N ALA A 64 -0.72 -20.59 2.11
CA ALA A 64 -0.07 -21.81 2.56
C ALA A 64 1.30 -21.53 3.18
N SER A 65 2.09 -20.62 2.60
CA SER A 65 3.37 -20.19 3.16
C SER A 65 3.18 -19.57 4.55
N PHE A 66 2.13 -18.76 4.74
CA PHE A 66 1.78 -18.22 6.05
C PHE A 66 1.41 -19.32 7.05
N LEU A 67 0.61 -20.32 6.68
CA LEU A 67 0.24 -21.45 7.55
C LEU A 67 1.43 -22.34 7.89
N LEU A 68 2.42 -22.46 7.01
CA LEU A 68 3.64 -23.25 7.22
C LEU A 68 4.78 -22.46 7.87
N ASN A 69 4.53 -21.19 8.20
CA ASN A 69 5.57 -20.26 8.68
C ASN A 69 6.79 -20.17 7.75
N ILE A 70 6.55 -20.21 6.44
CA ILE A 70 7.57 -20.10 5.40
C ILE A 70 7.67 -18.62 4.98
N PRO A 71 8.86 -18.01 5.10
CA PRO A 71 9.07 -16.64 4.65
C PRO A 71 9.03 -16.53 3.11
N ILE A 72 8.41 -15.46 2.62
CA ILE A 72 8.27 -15.19 1.19
C ILE A 72 8.92 -13.88 0.79
N TYR A 73 9.31 -13.77 -0.48
CA TYR A 73 9.71 -12.52 -1.10
C TYR A 73 8.84 -12.26 -2.34
N PRO A 74 7.72 -11.52 -2.18
CA PRO A 74 6.82 -11.24 -3.28
C PRO A 74 7.36 -10.09 -4.14
N LEU A 75 7.58 -10.35 -5.42
CA LEU A 75 7.92 -9.36 -6.45
C LEU A 75 6.77 -9.27 -7.46
N HIS A 76 6.59 -8.11 -8.08
CA HIS A 76 5.62 -7.97 -9.16
C HIS A 76 6.09 -8.71 -10.42
N SER A 77 5.17 -9.29 -11.20
CA SER A 77 5.50 -9.95 -12.47
C SER A 77 6.20 -9.04 -13.48
N ASP A 78 5.95 -7.73 -13.39
CA ASP A 78 6.57 -6.70 -14.22
C ASP A 78 7.77 -6.01 -13.54
N SER A 79 8.34 -6.60 -12.48
CA SER A 79 9.54 -6.07 -11.84
C SER A 79 10.68 -5.93 -12.85
N THR A 80 11.42 -4.83 -12.73
CA THR A 80 12.56 -4.54 -13.60
C THR A 80 13.76 -5.44 -13.26
N THR A 81 14.67 -5.62 -14.21
CA THR A 81 15.93 -6.34 -13.94
C THR A 81 16.69 -5.73 -12.75
N ALA A 82 16.69 -4.41 -12.61
CA ALA A 82 17.34 -3.73 -11.49
C ALA A 82 16.69 -4.04 -10.13
N GLU A 83 15.36 -4.17 -10.06
CA GLU A 83 14.65 -4.56 -8.83
C GLU A 83 14.96 -6.02 -8.46
N ILE A 84 15.06 -6.89 -9.45
CA ILE A 84 15.42 -8.30 -9.25
C ILE A 84 16.89 -8.42 -8.81
N ASP A 85 17.80 -7.71 -9.47
CA ASP A 85 19.22 -7.71 -9.10
C ASP A 85 19.39 -7.23 -7.66
N LEU A 86 18.71 -6.13 -7.27
CA LEU A 86 18.71 -5.62 -5.90
C LEU A 86 18.19 -6.67 -4.90
N ALA A 87 17.16 -7.41 -5.27
CA ALA A 87 16.59 -8.48 -4.47
C ALA A 87 17.60 -9.62 -4.27
N LEU A 88 18.18 -10.11 -5.36
CA LEU A 88 19.12 -11.24 -5.35
C LEU A 88 20.49 -10.92 -4.73
N ASP A 89 20.90 -9.65 -4.79
CA ASP A 89 22.15 -9.19 -4.13
C ASP A 89 22.08 -9.26 -2.60
N GLN A 90 20.86 -9.19 -2.04
CA GLN A 90 20.64 -9.17 -0.59
C GLN A 90 20.01 -10.44 -0.03
N ILE A 91 19.30 -11.21 -0.85
CA ILE A 91 18.56 -12.41 -0.47
C ILE A 91 18.85 -13.52 -1.48
N THR A 92 19.18 -14.70 -0.98
CA THR A 92 19.34 -15.91 -1.81
C THR A 92 18.07 -16.76 -1.66
N PRO A 93 17.13 -16.77 -2.62
CA PRO A 93 15.91 -17.57 -2.51
C PRO A 93 16.21 -19.09 -2.50
N SER A 94 15.47 -19.85 -1.70
CA SER A 94 15.55 -21.33 -1.70
C SER A 94 14.85 -21.94 -2.92
N ALA A 95 13.78 -21.31 -3.36
CA ALA A 95 13.04 -21.68 -4.56
C ALA A 95 12.26 -20.47 -5.10
N ARG A 96 11.76 -20.61 -6.30
CA ARG A 96 10.98 -19.58 -6.99
C ARG A 96 9.67 -20.12 -7.52
N PHE A 97 8.67 -19.26 -7.54
CA PHE A 97 7.40 -19.49 -8.22
C PHE A 97 7.11 -18.34 -9.19
N TYR A 98 6.79 -18.73 -10.42
CA TYR A 98 6.28 -17.80 -11.44
C TYR A 98 4.87 -18.21 -11.78
N GLY A 99 3.91 -17.41 -11.80
CA GLY A 99 2.65 -17.74 -12.46
C GLY A 99 2.88 -18.36 -13.86
N ASN A 100 2.17 -17.92 -14.85
CA ASN A 100 2.29 -18.45 -16.21
C ASN A 100 3.47 -17.90 -17.05
N ARG A 101 4.35 -17.08 -16.45
CA ARG A 101 5.48 -16.44 -17.16
C ARG A 101 6.79 -16.57 -16.38
N ASN A 102 7.85 -17.07 -17.04
CA ASN A 102 9.23 -16.92 -16.57
C ASN A 102 9.82 -15.62 -17.17
N PRO A 103 9.96 -14.54 -16.42
CA PRO A 103 10.41 -13.28 -17.00
C PRO A 103 11.94 -13.17 -17.16
N PHE A 104 12.75 -14.00 -16.44
CA PHE A 104 14.20 -13.71 -16.36
C PHE A 104 15.08 -14.95 -16.36
N LYS A 105 16.00 -15.06 -17.34
CA LYS A 105 17.00 -16.15 -17.44
C LYS A 105 17.92 -16.27 -16.22
N LYS A 106 18.25 -15.18 -15.53
CA LYS A 106 19.08 -15.18 -14.31
C LYS A 106 18.52 -16.04 -13.18
N LEU A 107 17.23 -16.33 -13.21
CA LEU A 107 16.56 -17.11 -12.18
C LEU A 107 16.54 -18.61 -12.47
N ASP A 108 17.07 -19.04 -13.60
CA ASP A 108 17.00 -20.46 -14.00
C ASP A 108 17.82 -21.39 -13.09
N GLU A 109 18.80 -20.84 -12.36
CA GLU A 109 19.58 -21.59 -11.36
C GLU A 109 18.82 -21.81 -10.03
N ILE A 110 17.72 -21.05 -9.76
CA ILE A 110 16.91 -21.20 -8.55
C ILE A 110 15.87 -22.29 -8.80
N PRO A 111 15.72 -23.30 -7.94
CA PRO A 111 14.71 -24.35 -8.07
C PRO A 111 13.31 -23.77 -8.27
N ALA A 112 12.55 -24.30 -9.22
CA ALA A 112 11.20 -23.82 -9.53
C ALA A 112 10.13 -24.71 -8.89
N ILE A 113 9.19 -24.09 -8.18
CA ILE A 113 7.95 -24.75 -7.73
C ILE A 113 6.93 -24.62 -8.84
N SER A 114 6.37 -25.76 -9.29
CA SER A 114 5.31 -25.79 -10.30
C SER A 114 3.96 -26.09 -9.67
N ILE A 115 3.09 -25.08 -9.63
CA ILE A 115 1.71 -25.25 -9.15
C ILE A 115 0.79 -25.44 -10.38
N GLN A 116 -0.06 -26.44 -10.30
CA GLN A 116 -1.08 -26.70 -11.32
C GLN A 116 -2.48 -26.60 -10.69
N PRO A 117 -3.52 -26.27 -11.46
CA PRO A 117 -4.89 -26.15 -10.95
C PRO A 117 -5.38 -27.37 -10.14
N ARG A 118 -4.90 -28.58 -10.45
CA ARG A 118 -5.23 -29.78 -9.68
C ARG A 118 -4.75 -29.71 -8.23
N HIS A 119 -3.63 -29.01 -7.95
CA HIS A 119 -3.04 -28.93 -6.61
C HIS A 119 -3.89 -28.08 -5.66
N ILE A 120 -4.53 -27.03 -6.17
CA ILE A 120 -5.43 -26.17 -5.38
C ILE A 120 -6.84 -26.77 -5.21
N ASN A 121 -7.13 -27.90 -5.83
CA ASN A 121 -8.41 -28.61 -5.70
C ASN A 121 -8.35 -29.82 -4.75
N ILE A 122 -7.21 -30.08 -4.12
CA ILE A 122 -7.04 -31.18 -3.17
C ILE A 122 -7.74 -30.80 -1.85
N PRO A 123 -8.77 -31.54 -1.39
CA PRO A 123 -9.36 -31.27 -0.09
C PRO A 123 -8.45 -31.79 1.03
N GLY A 124 -8.46 -31.10 2.17
CA GLY A 124 -7.74 -31.50 3.37
C GLY A 124 -8.38 -30.95 4.63
N GLU A 125 -7.86 -31.35 5.77
CA GLU A 125 -8.25 -30.84 7.09
C GLU A 125 -7.12 -30.01 7.68
N PHE A 126 -7.47 -29.12 8.60
CA PHE A 126 -6.47 -28.37 9.35
C PHE A 126 -5.71 -29.30 10.29
N ASP A 127 -4.40 -29.33 10.14
CA ASP A 127 -3.51 -30.15 10.97
C ASP A 127 -2.64 -29.24 11.86
N PRO A 128 -2.99 -29.09 13.16
CA PRO A 128 -2.26 -28.22 14.07
C PRO A 128 -0.82 -28.68 14.37
N ALA A 129 -0.45 -29.88 13.97
CA ALA A 129 0.93 -30.35 14.07
C ALA A 129 1.84 -29.76 12.97
N HIS A 130 1.23 -29.33 11.86
CA HIS A 130 1.95 -28.81 10.69
C HIS A 130 1.61 -27.37 10.35
N PHE A 131 0.42 -26.88 10.74
CA PHE A 131 -0.07 -25.54 10.38
C PHE A 131 -0.12 -24.66 11.63
N THR A 132 0.38 -23.44 11.51
CA THR A 132 0.41 -22.50 12.64
C THR A 132 -0.32 -21.20 12.32
N LEU A 133 -1.08 -20.70 13.29
CA LEU A 133 -1.66 -19.36 13.33
C LEU A 133 -1.26 -18.64 14.62
N ASP A 134 -0.01 -18.78 15.02
CA ASP A 134 0.58 -18.16 16.21
C ASP A 134 1.21 -16.78 15.91
N ARG A 135 1.63 -16.11 16.96
CA ARG A 135 2.29 -14.80 16.92
C ARG A 135 3.79 -14.96 17.21
N SER A 136 4.48 -15.73 16.41
CA SER A 136 5.94 -15.82 16.53
C SER A 136 6.62 -14.54 16.03
N ASP A 137 7.87 -14.34 16.42
CA ASP A 137 8.72 -13.25 15.94
C ASP A 137 9.44 -13.58 14.62
N SER A 138 9.08 -14.70 13.98
CA SER A 138 9.62 -15.13 12.70
C SER A 138 9.26 -14.17 11.57
N ILE A 139 10.17 -13.99 10.61
CA ILE A 139 9.93 -13.19 9.43
C ILE A 139 8.94 -13.92 8.51
N THR A 140 7.83 -13.27 8.20
CA THR A 140 6.82 -13.79 7.26
C THR A 140 7.17 -13.42 5.81
N GLY A 141 7.79 -12.26 5.59
CA GLY A 141 8.14 -11.85 4.23
C GLY A 141 8.99 -10.60 4.15
N TYR A 142 9.54 -10.41 2.97
CA TYR A 142 10.40 -9.29 2.59
C TYR A 142 9.71 -8.44 1.55
N PHE A 143 9.57 -7.15 1.79
CA PHE A 143 8.82 -6.26 0.90
C PHE A 143 9.70 -5.12 0.41
N LEU A 144 9.71 -4.91 -0.91
CA LEU A 144 10.36 -3.73 -1.50
C LEU A 144 9.52 -2.49 -1.22
N THR A 145 10.17 -1.46 -0.67
CA THR A 145 9.55 -0.14 -0.64
C THR A 145 9.82 0.58 -1.94
N SER A 146 8.79 1.17 -2.50
CA SER A 146 8.91 2.12 -3.61
C SER A 146 9.42 3.49 -3.15
N GLY A 147 10.22 3.52 -2.07
CA GLY A 147 10.59 4.73 -1.35
C GLY A 147 10.99 5.89 -2.25
N THR A 148 10.83 7.07 -1.72
CA THR A 148 11.24 8.34 -2.34
C THR A 148 12.78 8.48 -2.49
N SER A 149 13.55 7.52 -1.94
CA SER A 149 14.98 7.36 -2.20
C SER A 149 15.20 6.75 -3.58
N THR A 150 16.30 7.09 -4.21
CA THR A 150 16.69 6.60 -5.54
C THR A 150 16.87 5.08 -5.61
N THR A 151 16.96 4.41 -4.45
CA THR A 151 17.14 2.96 -4.33
C THR A 151 16.03 2.39 -3.45
N PRO A 152 15.26 1.38 -3.92
CA PRO A 152 14.28 0.67 -3.12
C PRO A 152 14.96 -0.01 -1.91
N LYS A 153 14.25 -0.11 -0.79
CA LYS A 153 14.72 -0.77 0.43
C LYS A 153 13.93 -2.03 0.70
N ILE A 154 14.55 -3.02 1.29
CA ILE A 154 13.89 -4.26 1.68
C ILE A 154 13.48 -4.18 3.14
N VAL A 155 12.19 -4.36 3.39
CA VAL A 155 11.55 -4.37 4.70
C VAL A 155 11.20 -5.81 5.10
N PRO A 156 11.89 -6.41 6.06
CA PRO A 156 11.43 -7.64 6.71
C PRO A 156 10.20 -7.35 7.57
N ILE A 157 9.14 -8.14 7.40
CA ILE A 157 7.93 -8.07 8.23
C ILE A 157 7.77 -9.37 8.99
N LYS A 158 7.65 -9.25 10.32
CA LYS A 158 7.46 -10.36 11.23
C LYS A 158 5.98 -10.75 11.34
N ARG A 159 5.77 -11.99 11.70
CA ARG A 159 4.44 -12.57 11.90
C ARG A 159 3.67 -11.85 13.00
N GLU A 160 4.30 -11.55 14.13
CA GLU A 160 3.69 -10.79 15.23
C GLU A 160 3.21 -9.39 14.79
N GLN A 161 3.94 -8.73 13.88
CA GLN A 161 3.57 -7.42 13.33
C GLN A 161 2.31 -7.49 12.47
N ILE A 162 2.14 -8.59 11.71
CA ILE A 162 0.93 -8.86 10.91
C ILE A 162 -0.28 -9.04 11.83
N PHE A 163 -0.14 -9.81 12.90
CA PHE A 163 -1.20 -9.98 13.89
C PHE A 163 -1.55 -8.67 14.58
N ALA A 164 -0.54 -7.89 14.98
CA ALA A 164 -0.76 -6.57 15.59
C ALA A 164 -1.50 -5.61 14.63
N ALA A 165 -1.13 -5.60 13.34
CA ALA A 165 -1.81 -4.81 12.32
C ALA A 165 -3.24 -5.28 12.06
N ALA A 166 -3.47 -6.59 12.03
CA ALA A 166 -4.80 -7.15 11.84
C ALA A 166 -5.74 -6.78 12.99
N GLU A 167 -5.28 -6.90 14.25
CA GLU A 167 -6.06 -6.52 15.43
C GLU A 167 -6.35 -5.03 15.49
N ALA A 168 -5.33 -4.20 15.29
CA ALA A 168 -5.48 -2.75 15.33
C ALA A 168 -6.48 -2.25 14.29
N SER A 169 -6.46 -2.81 13.08
CA SER A 169 -7.40 -2.44 12.02
C SER A 169 -8.82 -2.97 12.24
N SER A 170 -8.99 -4.02 13.05
CA SER A 170 -10.31 -4.62 13.32
C SER A 170 -11.23 -3.70 14.11
N ASP A 171 -10.68 -2.76 14.90
CA ASP A 171 -11.46 -1.75 15.63
C ASP A 171 -12.27 -0.86 14.66
N ASN A 172 -11.76 -0.60 13.47
CA ASN A 172 -12.44 0.23 12.46
C ASN A 172 -13.32 -0.59 11.52
N LEU A 173 -12.85 -1.74 11.11
CA LEU A 173 -13.54 -2.60 10.14
C LEU A 173 -13.21 -4.07 10.41
N GLN A 174 -13.96 -4.66 11.33
CA GLN A 174 -13.77 -6.06 11.71
C GLN A 174 -14.21 -6.99 10.57
N PRO A 175 -13.31 -7.86 10.07
CA PRO A 175 -13.68 -8.90 9.12
C PRO A 175 -14.67 -9.90 9.74
N GLU A 176 -15.69 -10.30 8.97
CA GLU A 176 -16.67 -11.31 9.37
C GLU A 176 -16.44 -12.62 8.65
N LYS A 177 -16.69 -13.73 9.35
CA LYS A 177 -16.61 -15.10 8.78
C LYS A 177 -17.53 -15.20 7.54
N ASN A 178 -17.02 -15.85 6.48
CA ASN A 178 -17.76 -16.06 5.23
C ASN A 178 -18.24 -14.78 4.49
N ARG A 179 -17.72 -13.60 4.85
CA ARG A 179 -18.00 -12.35 4.16
C ARG A 179 -16.80 -11.96 3.31
N TYR A 180 -17.06 -11.51 2.08
CA TYR A 180 -15.99 -11.16 1.15
C TYR A 180 -15.31 -9.84 1.50
N TRP A 181 -14.00 -9.89 1.50
CA TRP A 181 -13.14 -8.72 1.30
C TRP A 181 -12.65 -8.72 -0.14
N LEU A 182 -12.92 -7.64 -0.88
CA LEU A 182 -12.46 -7.52 -2.26
C LEU A 182 -10.94 -7.32 -2.29
N LEU A 183 -10.23 -8.21 -2.97
CA LEU A 183 -8.80 -8.13 -3.25
C LEU A 183 -8.60 -7.60 -4.67
N CYS A 184 -8.22 -6.31 -4.78
CA CYS A 184 -7.89 -5.64 -6.04
C CYS A 184 -6.55 -4.89 -5.96
N LEU A 185 -5.83 -5.00 -4.85
CA LEU A 185 -4.49 -4.44 -4.65
C LEU A 185 -3.41 -5.48 -4.97
N PRO A 186 -2.24 -5.06 -5.49
CA PRO A 186 -1.15 -5.98 -5.81
C PRO A 186 -0.62 -6.72 -4.58
N LEU A 187 -0.27 -8.00 -4.77
CA LEU A 187 0.18 -8.89 -3.70
C LEU A 187 1.65 -8.72 -3.31
N ASN A 188 2.44 -7.98 -4.08
CA ASN A 188 3.80 -7.59 -3.72
C ASN A 188 3.86 -6.40 -2.74
N HIS A 189 2.70 -5.86 -2.33
CA HIS A 189 2.59 -4.79 -1.36
C HIS A 189 1.79 -5.23 -0.13
N VAL A 190 2.17 -4.70 1.04
CA VAL A 190 1.51 -5.01 2.32
C VAL A 190 0.01 -4.71 2.32
N GLY A 191 -0.46 -3.73 1.53
CA GLY A 191 -1.89 -3.43 1.40
C GLY A 191 -2.71 -4.54 0.76
N GLY A 192 -2.15 -5.24 -0.25
CA GLY A 192 -2.80 -6.37 -0.91
C GLY A 192 -2.65 -7.66 -0.13
N ILE A 193 -1.41 -8.01 0.23
CA ILE A 193 -1.13 -9.29 0.89
C ILE A 193 -1.80 -9.40 2.28
N ASN A 194 -1.96 -8.30 3.01
CA ASN A 194 -2.67 -8.30 4.29
C ASN A 194 -4.17 -8.61 4.18
N VAL A 195 -4.77 -8.54 2.98
CA VAL A 195 -6.13 -9.06 2.77
C VAL A 195 -6.12 -10.58 2.98
N ILE A 196 -5.10 -11.27 2.47
CA ILE A 196 -4.94 -12.73 2.63
C ILE A 196 -4.67 -13.07 4.11
N TYR A 197 -3.72 -12.40 4.76
CA TYR A 197 -3.37 -12.68 6.16
C TYR A 197 -4.53 -12.41 7.11
N ARG A 198 -5.26 -11.29 6.94
CA ARG A 198 -6.47 -11.02 7.72
C ARG A 198 -7.56 -12.05 7.49
N SER A 199 -7.72 -12.52 6.26
CA SER A 199 -8.67 -13.59 5.95
C SER A 199 -8.36 -14.86 6.74
N LEU A 200 -7.08 -15.26 6.82
CA LEU A 200 -6.65 -16.40 7.63
C LEU A 200 -6.91 -16.19 9.12
N ILE A 201 -6.60 -15.00 9.64
CA ILE A 201 -6.74 -14.68 11.08
C ILE A 201 -8.22 -14.61 11.50
N TYR A 202 -9.10 -14.02 10.68
CA TYR A 202 -10.51 -13.80 10.99
C TYR A 202 -11.49 -14.74 10.29
N GLN A 203 -11.01 -15.66 9.45
CA GLN A 203 -11.81 -16.60 8.66
C GLN A 203 -12.81 -15.89 7.74
N SER A 204 -12.47 -14.72 7.25
CA SER A 204 -13.25 -14.03 6.22
C SER A 204 -12.96 -14.63 4.85
N ALA A 205 -13.86 -14.42 3.90
CA ALA A 205 -13.66 -14.84 2.52
C ALA A 205 -12.95 -13.76 1.70
N ILE A 206 -12.15 -14.15 0.74
CA ILE A 206 -11.52 -13.27 -0.25
C ILE A 206 -12.30 -13.37 -1.56
N TYR A 207 -12.59 -12.23 -2.18
CA TYR A 207 -12.96 -12.19 -3.59
C TYR A 207 -11.83 -11.54 -4.37
N SER A 208 -11.16 -12.31 -5.23
CA SER A 208 -10.05 -11.81 -6.05
C SER A 208 -10.51 -11.42 -7.44
N VAL A 209 -10.09 -10.24 -7.87
CA VAL A 209 -10.17 -9.80 -9.27
C VAL A 209 -8.76 -9.81 -9.87
N LEU A 210 -8.62 -10.29 -11.11
CA LEU A 210 -7.31 -10.44 -11.77
C LEU A 210 -6.65 -9.09 -12.06
N SER A 211 -7.46 -8.06 -12.25
CA SER A 211 -7.04 -6.69 -12.49
C SER A 211 -8.11 -5.71 -12.03
N PHE A 212 -7.73 -4.46 -11.82
CA PHE A 212 -8.68 -3.42 -11.49
C PHE A 212 -9.48 -3.03 -12.74
N ASP A 213 -10.72 -3.51 -12.84
CA ASP A 213 -11.70 -3.13 -13.85
C ASP A 213 -12.90 -2.44 -13.20
N VAL A 214 -13.17 -1.18 -13.60
CA VAL A 214 -14.23 -0.35 -13.03
C VAL A 214 -15.60 -1.00 -13.17
N ARG A 215 -15.88 -1.60 -14.33
CA ARG A 215 -17.20 -2.19 -14.63
C ARG A 215 -17.42 -3.47 -13.82
N GLU A 216 -16.40 -4.32 -13.71
CA GLU A 216 -16.46 -5.54 -12.92
C GLU A 216 -16.66 -5.22 -11.43
N ILE A 217 -15.83 -4.33 -10.86
CA ILE A 217 -15.91 -3.94 -9.44
C ILE A 217 -17.25 -3.27 -9.13
N ARG A 218 -17.74 -2.41 -10.02
CA ARG A 218 -19.08 -1.83 -9.89
C ARG A 218 -20.16 -2.91 -9.78
N ILE A 219 -20.16 -3.89 -10.67
CA ILE A 219 -21.16 -4.96 -10.67
C ILE A 219 -21.11 -5.75 -9.37
N LEU A 220 -19.90 -6.09 -8.91
CA LEU A 220 -19.67 -6.84 -7.67
C LEU A 220 -20.18 -6.07 -6.46
N LEU A 221 -19.74 -4.84 -6.26
CA LEU A 221 -20.05 -4.06 -5.07
C LEU A 221 -21.48 -3.53 -5.03
N ASN A 222 -22.10 -3.25 -6.20
CA ASN A 222 -23.47 -2.77 -6.26
C ASN A 222 -24.49 -3.84 -5.90
N ASN A 223 -24.27 -5.07 -6.33
CA ASN A 223 -25.33 -6.07 -6.39
C ASN A 223 -25.14 -7.23 -5.40
N ASN A 224 -23.93 -7.46 -4.92
CA ASN A 224 -23.66 -8.63 -4.10
C ASN A 224 -23.67 -8.29 -2.59
N PRO A 225 -24.65 -8.79 -1.81
CA PRO A 225 -24.79 -8.51 -0.40
C PRO A 225 -23.71 -9.14 0.49
N THR A 226 -22.90 -10.07 -0.04
CA THR A 226 -21.88 -10.77 0.73
C THR A 226 -20.57 -10.01 0.87
N PHE A 227 -20.34 -8.96 0.05
CA PHE A 227 -19.20 -8.07 0.23
C PHE A 227 -19.35 -7.24 1.50
N GLN A 228 -18.35 -7.30 2.36
CA GLN A 228 -18.29 -6.46 3.55
C GLN A 228 -17.35 -5.28 3.38
N ALA A 229 -16.25 -5.45 2.63
CA ALA A 229 -15.20 -4.45 2.52
C ALA A 229 -14.39 -4.57 1.22
N ALA A 230 -13.68 -3.49 0.91
CA ALA A 230 -12.63 -3.47 -0.09
C ALA A 230 -11.47 -2.59 0.40
N SER A 231 -10.24 -2.92 -0.03
CA SER A 231 -9.07 -2.05 0.16
C SER A 231 -8.66 -1.47 -1.20
N MET A 232 -8.53 -0.15 -1.27
CA MET A 232 -8.20 0.54 -2.52
C MET A 232 -7.24 1.71 -2.28
N VAL A 233 -6.55 2.11 -3.34
CA VAL A 233 -5.85 3.40 -3.35
C VAL A 233 -6.80 4.52 -3.84
N PRO A 234 -6.56 5.79 -3.48
CA PRO A 234 -7.45 6.91 -3.86
C PRO A 234 -7.73 7.00 -5.36
N THR A 235 -6.75 6.71 -6.22
CA THR A 235 -6.92 6.72 -7.69
C THR A 235 -7.89 5.64 -8.20
N MET A 236 -8.00 4.50 -7.51
CA MET A 236 -9.02 3.48 -7.85
C MET A 236 -10.42 3.98 -7.52
N LEU A 237 -10.61 4.59 -6.34
CA LEU A 237 -11.90 5.19 -5.99
C LEU A 237 -12.26 6.33 -6.97
N ALA A 238 -11.30 7.20 -7.33
CA ALA A 238 -11.53 8.26 -8.29
C ALA A 238 -12.10 7.72 -9.61
N LYS A 239 -11.49 6.68 -10.17
CA LYS A 239 -11.99 6.01 -11.39
C LYS A 239 -13.38 5.41 -11.23
N LEU A 240 -13.68 4.80 -10.07
CA LEU A 240 -15.03 4.28 -9.79
C LEU A 240 -16.05 5.42 -9.66
N MET A 241 -15.65 6.57 -9.13
CA MET A 241 -16.51 7.74 -8.95
C MET A 241 -16.83 8.47 -10.26
N GLU A 242 -16.06 8.27 -11.34
CA GLU A 242 -16.37 8.73 -12.70
C GLU A 242 -17.63 8.01 -13.23
N ASP A 243 -17.85 6.75 -12.85
CA ASP A 243 -19.08 6.02 -13.18
C ASP A 243 -20.23 6.50 -12.29
N LYS A 244 -21.18 7.23 -12.91
CA LYS A 244 -22.36 7.75 -12.21
C LYS A 244 -23.27 6.67 -11.61
N PHE A 245 -23.16 5.42 -12.05
CA PHE A 245 -23.95 4.28 -11.56
C PHE A 245 -23.23 3.51 -10.45
N PHE A 246 -21.98 3.86 -10.12
CA PHE A 246 -21.27 3.23 -9.02
C PHE A 246 -21.92 3.58 -7.68
N LYS A 247 -22.30 2.56 -6.97
CA LYS A 247 -22.79 2.57 -5.59
C LYS A 247 -22.30 1.29 -4.89
N VAL A 248 -22.61 1.12 -3.64
CA VAL A 248 -22.34 -0.13 -2.92
C VAL A 248 -23.62 -0.70 -2.33
N HIS A 249 -23.68 -2.01 -2.18
CA HIS A 249 -24.82 -2.66 -1.52
C HIS A 249 -24.90 -2.18 -0.06
N PHE A 250 -26.11 -2.06 0.51
CA PHE A 250 -26.31 -1.54 1.88
C PHE A 250 -25.63 -2.37 2.98
N ASN A 251 -25.32 -3.64 2.72
CA ASN A 251 -24.54 -4.51 3.61
C ASN A 251 -23.02 -4.25 3.56
N PHE A 252 -22.55 -3.44 2.61
CA PHE A 252 -21.15 -3.10 2.49
C PHE A 252 -20.73 -2.17 3.64
N LYS A 253 -19.80 -2.61 4.46
CA LYS A 253 -19.42 -1.90 5.68
C LYS A 253 -18.48 -0.74 5.42
N GLY A 254 -17.51 -0.89 4.51
CA GLY A 254 -16.56 0.17 4.29
C GLY A 254 -15.52 -0.07 3.22
N LEU A 255 -15.12 1.03 2.60
CA LEU A 255 -14.00 1.12 1.68
C LEU A 255 -12.80 1.68 2.42
N LEU A 256 -11.76 0.85 2.59
CA LEU A 256 -10.50 1.25 3.22
C LEU A 256 -9.60 1.90 2.17
N LEU A 257 -9.31 3.18 2.34
CA LEU A 257 -8.44 3.96 1.46
C LEU A 257 -7.10 4.26 2.12
N GLY A 258 -6.02 3.99 1.40
CA GLY A 258 -4.66 4.31 1.84
C GLY A 258 -3.66 4.24 0.69
N GLY A 259 -2.38 4.49 0.98
CA GLY A 259 -1.29 4.35 0.02
C GLY A 259 -1.12 5.52 -0.97
N GLY A 260 -1.88 6.59 -0.85
CA GLY A 260 -1.77 7.79 -1.68
C GLY A 260 -2.41 9.01 -1.05
N PRO A 261 -2.22 10.21 -1.63
CA PRO A 261 -2.88 11.43 -1.19
C PRO A 261 -4.41 11.29 -1.29
N ILE A 262 -5.11 11.84 -0.29
CA ILE A 262 -6.56 11.77 -0.22
C ILE A 262 -7.14 13.10 -0.69
N ASP A 263 -7.93 13.07 -1.76
CA ASP A 263 -8.74 14.21 -2.20
C ASP A 263 -10.04 14.28 -1.37
N LEU A 264 -10.17 15.37 -0.62
CA LEU A 264 -11.34 15.59 0.24
C LEU A 264 -12.65 15.72 -0.52
N ASN A 265 -12.63 16.37 -1.68
CA ASN A 265 -13.81 16.53 -2.52
C ASN A 265 -14.30 15.16 -3.02
N MET A 266 -13.36 14.28 -3.37
CA MET A 266 -13.68 12.89 -3.73
C MET A 266 -14.31 12.14 -2.57
N ILE A 267 -13.76 12.26 -1.36
CA ILE A 267 -14.32 11.61 -0.15
C ILE A 267 -15.74 12.12 0.12
N GLU A 268 -15.99 13.44 0.05
CA GLU A 268 -17.33 14.02 0.22
C GLU A 268 -18.32 13.50 -0.81
N ARG A 269 -17.93 13.45 -2.07
CA ARG A 269 -18.76 12.90 -3.13
C ARG A 269 -19.07 11.42 -2.91
N ALA A 270 -18.08 10.62 -2.44
CA ALA A 270 -18.29 9.21 -2.12
C ALA A 270 -19.32 9.05 -0.99
N ILE A 271 -19.15 9.79 0.12
CA ILE A 271 -20.07 9.77 1.27
C ILE A 271 -21.48 10.21 0.85
N THR A 272 -21.60 11.26 0.03
CA THR A 272 -22.88 11.75 -0.49
C THR A 272 -23.59 10.70 -1.36
N ARG A 273 -22.82 9.86 -2.08
CA ARG A 273 -23.36 8.71 -2.84
C ARG A 273 -23.66 7.48 -1.95
N GLY A 274 -23.51 7.60 -0.63
CA GLY A 274 -23.75 6.50 0.30
C GLY A 274 -22.65 5.46 0.33
N ILE A 275 -21.43 5.78 -0.15
CA ILE A 275 -20.26 4.90 -0.09
C ILE A 275 -19.54 5.16 1.22
N PRO A 276 -19.54 4.20 2.17
CA PRO A 276 -18.85 4.35 3.44
C PRO A 276 -17.34 4.24 3.24
N VAL A 277 -16.56 5.21 3.75
CA VAL A 277 -15.12 5.31 3.52
C VAL A 277 -14.37 5.35 4.85
N ILE A 278 -13.23 4.69 4.89
CA ILE A 278 -12.22 4.77 5.95
C ILE A 278 -10.93 5.29 5.32
N THR A 279 -10.54 6.52 5.64
CA THR A 279 -9.24 7.05 5.22
C THR A 279 -8.18 6.62 6.21
N SER A 280 -7.01 6.23 5.72
CA SER A 280 -5.94 5.69 6.55
C SER A 280 -4.55 6.15 6.11
N TYR A 281 -3.62 6.10 7.05
CA TYR A 281 -2.20 6.33 6.84
C TYR A 281 -1.41 5.09 7.26
N GLY A 282 -0.40 4.77 6.47
CA GLY A 282 0.52 3.69 6.74
C GLY A 282 1.50 3.47 5.58
N MET A 283 2.44 2.59 5.81
CA MET A 283 3.53 2.26 4.91
C MET A 283 3.95 0.81 5.09
N THR A 284 4.91 0.35 4.31
CA THR A 284 5.45 -1.02 4.45
C THR A 284 6.04 -1.23 5.84
N GLU A 285 6.76 -0.24 6.36
CA GLU A 285 7.43 -0.23 7.67
C GLU A 285 6.46 -0.27 8.87
N THR A 286 5.17 -0.03 8.64
CA THR A 286 4.11 -0.14 9.64
C THR A 286 3.16 -1.32 9.37
N CYS A 287 3.57 -2.28 8.55
CA CYS A 287 2.75 -3.43 8.15
C CYS A 287 1.36 -3.03 7.60
N ALA A 288 1.29 -2.05 6.73
CA ALA A 288 0.16 -1.32 6.16
C ALA A 288 -0.32 -0.16 7.06
N GLN A 289 -1.63 -0.10 7.38
CA GLN A 289 -2.20 1.06 8.09
C GLN A 289 -1.79 1.10 9.56
N ILE A 290 -1.41 2.28 10.06
CA ILE A 290 -1.06 2.56 11.45
C ILE A 290 -2.02 3.55 12.09
N ALA A 291 -2.69 4.37 11.29
CA ALA A 291 -3.73 5.30 11.70
C ALA A 291 -4.90 5.23 10.73
N ALA A 292 -6.11 5.39 11.22
CA ALA A 292 -7.28 5.45 10.38
C ALA A 292 -8.41 6.26 11.04
N ASN A 293 -9.19 6.95 10.23
CA ASN A 293 -10.44 7.53 10.67
C ASN A 293 -11.46 6.41 10.98
N PRO A 294 -12.37 6.63 11.93
CA PRO A 294 -13.59 5.85 12.00
C PRO A 294 -14.34 5.91 10.66
N LEU A 295 -15.25 4.98 10.47
CA LEU A 295 -16.05 4.89 9.25
C LEU A 295 -16.78 6.21 8.94
N LEU A 296 -16.43 6.85 7.82
CA LEU A 296 -17.06 8.06 7.32
C LEU A 296 -18.29 7.67 6.49
N LYS A 297 -19.47 8.11 6.91
CA LYS A 297 -20.75 7.86 6.21
C LYS A 297 -21.70 9.04 6.37
N ALA A 298 -22.67 9.13 5.49
CA ALA A 298 -23.71 10.17 5.55
C ALA A 298 -24.44 10.17 6.92
N GLY A 299 -24.62 11.34 7.53
CA GLY A 299 -25.21 11.49 8.86
C GLY A 299 -24.34 11.01 10.03
N GLY A 300 -23.08 10.65 9.79
CA GLY A 300 -22.13 10.25 10.81
C GLY A 300 -21.51 11.43 11.58
N MET A 301 -20.70 11.10 12.59
CA MET A 301 -19.98 12.08 13.41
C MET A 301 -19.05 12.94 12.54
N TYR A 302 -18.98 14.24 12.86
CA TYR A 302 -18.01 15.12 12.23
C TYR A 302 -16.56 14.69 12.57
N ILE A 303 -15.79 14.43 11.54
CA ILE A 303 -14.36 14.15 11.63
C ILE A 303 -13.64 15.19 10.79
N PRO A 304 -12.51 15.73 11.26
CA PRO A 304 -11.71 16.65 10.44
C PRO A 304 -11.34 15.98 9.12
N LYS A 305 -11.83 16.52 8.01
CA LYS A 305 -11.77 15.90 6.68
C LYS A 305 -10.34 15.59 6.20
N THR A 306 -9.37 16.43 6.62
CA THR A 306 -7.95 16.30 6.27
C THR A 306 -7.17 15.33 7.16
N SER A 307 -7.80 14.87 8.26
CA SER A 307 -7.19 13.89 9.17
C SER A 307 -7.14 12.50 8.57
N VAL A 308 -6.09 11.75 8.90
CA VAL A 308 -6.03 10.30 8.68
C VAL A 308 -6.47 9.50 9.91
N GLY A 309 -7.05 10.18 10.91
CA GLY A 309 -7.54 9.58 12.14
C GLY A 309 -6.47 9.47 13.25
N PRO A 310 -6.86 8.87 14.39
CA PRO A 310 -5.92 8.57 15.45
C PRO A 310 -5.01 7.40 15.05
N VAL A 311 -3.79 7.38 15.60
CA VAL A 311 -2.94 6.20 15.57
C VAL A 311 -3.58 5.10 16.42
N PHE A 312 -3.54 3.86 15.95
CA PHE A 312 -4.14 2.73 16.65
C PHE A 312 -3.55 2.54 18.06
N LYS A 313 -4.40 2.22 19.03
CA LYS A 313 -4.09 2.26 20.47
C LYS A 313 -2.84 1.49 20.92
N ALA A 314 -2.48 0.42 20.23
CA ALA A 314 -1.28 -0.36 20.55
C ALA A 314 0.02 0.35 20.18
N ASN A 315 -0.06 1.42 19.38
CA ASN A 315 1.08 2.18 18.87
C ASN A 315 1.09 3.60 19.46
N SER A 316 2.26 4.21 19.44
CA SER A 316 2.49 5.57 19.90
C SER A 316 2.97 6.44 18.74
N VAL A 317 2.62 7.71 18.77
CA VAL A 317 3.05 8.72 17.81
C VAL A 317 3.60 9.95 18.54
N GLU A 318 4.70 10.47 18.04
CA GLU A 318 5.24 11.77 18.41
C GLU A 318 5.47 12.62 17.17
N ILE A 319 5.20 13.90 17.29
CA ILE A 319 5.60 14.90 16.29
C ILE A 319 6.81 15.62 16.84
N ARG A 320 7.92 15.61 16.10
CA ARG A 320 9.19 16.21 16.54
C ARG A 320 9.70 17.26 15.57
N SER A 321 10.29 18.30 16.12
CA SER A 321 11.01 19.32 15.34
C SER A 321 12.27 18.72 14.67
N GLU A 322 12.93 19.50 13.83
CA GLU A 322 14.19 19.07 13.15
C GLU A 322 15.31 18.68 14.15
N ASN A 323 15.31 19.24 15.35
CA ASN A 323 16.27 18.91 16.43
C ASN A 323 15.85 17.70 17.25
N GLY A 324 14.75 17.02 16.89
CA GLY A 324 14.29 15.81 17.57
C GLY A 324 13.49 16.06 18.86
N THR A 325 13.15 17.31 19.20
CA THR A 325 12.32 17.62 20.37
C THR A 325 10.82 17.54 20.03
N PRO A 326 9.97 16.95 20.89
CA PRO A 326 8.53 16.96 20.68
C PRO A 326 7.95 18.38 20.55
N VAL A 327 7.02 18.57 19.62
CA VAL A 327 6.32 19.83 19.38
C VAL A 327 4.94 19.83 20.04
N ARG A 328 4.28 20.99 20.11
CA ARG A 328 2.92 21.11 20.65
C ARG A 328 1.86 20.63 19.65
N TYR A 329 0.64 20.45 20.16
CA TYR A 329 -0.50 20.15 19.28
C TYR A 329 -0.70 21.26 18.22
N ASN A 330 -1.02 20.84 17.01
CA ASN A 330 -1.17 21.66 15.80
C ASN A 330 0.12 22.31 15.29
N GLU A 331 1.27 21.99 15.86
CA GLU A 331 2.57 22.39 15.32
C GLU A 331 3.09 21.28 14.40
N PRO A 332 3.50 21.60 13.16
CA PRO A 332 4.00 20.61 12.23
C PRO A 332 5.43 20.16 12.59
N GLY A 333 5.72 18.89 12.35
CA GLY A 333 7.04 18.30 12.54
C GLY A 333 7.15 16.94 11.90
N GLN A 334 8.27 16.27 12.14
CA GLN A 334 8.51 14.90 11.69
C GLN A 334 7.65 13.92 12.48
N ILE A 335 7.03 12.96 11.77
CA ILE A 335 6.21 11.92 12.39
C ILE A 335 7.11 10.78 12.83
N TRP A 336 7.10 10.49 14.13
CA TRP A 336 7.80 9.38 14.76
C TRP A 336 6.79 8.39 15.34
N LEU A 337 7.04 7.11 15.11
CA LEU A 337 6.14 6.02 15.51
C LEU A 337 6.88 4.99 16.37
N LYS A 338 6.16 4.36 17.32
CA LYS A 338 6.65 3.26 18.12
C LYS A 338 5.50 2.32 18.46
N GLY A 339 5.72 1.01 18.40
CA GLY A 339 4.70 0.03 18.75
C GLY A 339 4.89 -1.31 18.06
N PRO A 340 3.99 -2.27 18.34
CA PRO A 340 4.13 -3.65 17.87
C PRO A 340 3.93 -3.83 16.35
N GLN A 341 3.40 -2.83 15.65
CA GLN A 341 3.26 -2.88 14.19
C GLN A 341 4.52 -2.39 13.45
N ILE A 342 5.41 -1.69 14.16
CA ILE A 342 6.58 -1.08 13.52
C ILE A 342 7.61 -2.17 13.24
N PHE A 343 8.17 -2.17 12.04
CA PHE A 343 9.24 -3.08 11.67
C PHE A 343 10.50 -2.88 12.53
N ASP A 344 11.36 -3.88 12.58
CA ASP A 344 12.58 -3.79 13.39
C ASP A 344 13.75 -3.11 12.64
N GLY A 345 13.57 -2.88 11.36
CA GLY A 345 14.55 -2.22 10.51
C GLY A 345 14.61 -2.80 9.10
N TYR A 346 15.35 -2.13 8.25
CA TYR A 346 15.62 -2.60 6.89
C TYR A 346 16.61 -3.76 6.90
N LEU A 347 16.59 -4.58 5.85
CA LEU A 347 17.55 -5.66 5.69
C LEU A 347 19.00 -5.14 5.69
N ASN A 348 19.23 -3.93 5.18
CA ASN A 348 20.51 -3.22 5.30
C ASN A 348 20.60 -2.46 6.64
N PRO A 349 21.50 -2.84 7.57
CA PRO A 349 21.61 -2.22 8.89
C PRO A 349 22.00 -0.73 8.88
N LYS A 350 22.70 -0.26 7.82
CA LYS A 350 23.06 1.17 7.69
C LYS A 350 21.82 2.04 7.49
N GLU A 351 20.83 1.53 6.74
CA GLU A 351 19.58 2.21 6.51
C GLU A 351 18.73 2.24 7.78
N THR A 352 18.73 1.17 8.56
CA THR A 352 18.04 1.09 9.86
C THR A 352 18.53 2.17 10.83
N LYS A 353 19.85 2.33 10.97
CA LYS A 353 20.43 3.33 11.88
C LYS A 353 20.02 4.77 11.56
N SER A 354 19.66 5.05 10.32
CA SER A 354 19.27 6.39 9.88
C SER A 354 17.83 6.76 10.22
N VAL A 355 16.99 5.77 10.58
CA VAL A 355 15.55 5.96 10.77
C VAL A 355 15.06 5.62 12.18
N PHE A 356 15.89 5.01 13.04
CA PHE A 356 15.55 4.77 14.44
C PHE A 356 16.40 5.63 15.38
N ASP A 357 15.77 6.15 16.42
CA ASP A 357 16.48 6.78 17.53
C ASP A 357 16.89 5.74 18.59
N LYS A 358 17.65 6.18 19.61
CA LYS A 358 18.08 5.33 20.74
C LYS A 358 16.91 4.82 21.59
N GLY A 359 15.76 5.44 21.53
CA GLY A 359 14.54 5.06 22.24
C GLY A 359 13.66 4.05 21.49
N GLY A 360 14.08 3.61 20.29
CA GLY A 360 13.32 2.71 19.44
C GLY A 360 12.15 3.36 18.72
N TRP A 361 12.18 4.67 18.55
CA TRP A 361 11.21 5.39 17.74
C TRP A 361 11.65 5.39 16.27
N PHE A 362 10.74 5.08 15.40
CA PHE A 362 10.90 5.07 13.95
C PHE A 362 10.51 6.42 13.35
N ASN A 363 11.42 7.06 12.64
CA ASN A 363 11.16 8.24 11.83
C ASN A 363 10.59 7.83 10.49
N THR A 364 9.32 8.14 10.24
CA THR A 364 8.63 7.77 8.99
C THR A 364 9.15 8.50 7.75
N GLY A 365 9.84 9.61 7.94
CA GLY A 365 10.20 10.54 6.87
C GLY A 365 9.03 11.40 6.38
N ASP A 366 7.85 11.26 6.95
CA ASP A 366 6.69 12.12 6.70
C ASP A 366 6.61 13.24 7.72
N TYR A 367 6.03 14.38 7.32
CA TYR A 367 5.73 15.53 8.17
C TYR A 367 4.24 15.61 8.41
N GLY A 368 3.89 16.04 9.62
CA GLY A 368 2.49 16.18 9.99
C GLY A 368 2.34 16.81 11.36
N HIS A 369 1.12 16.82 11.86
CA HIS A 369 0.81 17.33 13.19
C HIS A 369 -0.29 16.50 13.85
N LEU A 370 -0.37 16.60 15.17
CA LEU A 370 -1.47 16.05 15.96
C LEU A 370 -2.35 17.20 16.44
N ASN A 371 -3.67 17.05 16.37
CA ASN A 371 -4.57 17.94 17.06
C ASN A 371 -4.76 17.50 18.54
N LYS A 372 -5.45 18.33 19.34
CA LYS A 372 -5.72 18.05 20.76
C LYS A 372 -6.54 16.78 21.02
N ASN A 373 -7.24 16.29 20.01
CA ASN A 373 -8.04 15.07 20.07
C ASN A 373 -7.23 13.81 19.65
N GLY A 374 -5.93 13.95 19.38
CA GLY A 374 -5.07 12.85 18.96
C GLY A 374 -5.21 12.44 17.51
N HIS A 375 -5.91 13.21 16.67
CA HIS A 375 -5.99 12.94 15.24
C HIS A 375 -4.70 13.38 14.55
N LEU A 376 -4.19 12.50 13.69
CA LEU A 376 -3.00 12.72 12.88
C LEU A 376 -3.37 13.36 11.55
N PHE A 377 -2.57 14.33 11.14
CA PHE A 377 -2.63 15.01 9.85
C PHE A 377 -1.31 14.83 9.14
N ILE A 378 -1.35 14.48 7.86
CA ILE A 378 -0.17 14.32 7.03
C ILE A 378 -0.03 15.57 6.15
N ASP A 379 1.00 16.36 6.41
CA ASP A 379 1.21 17.63 5.72
C ASP A 379 2.05 17.46 4.43
N SER A 380 3.12 16.66 4.52
CA SER A 380 4.00 16.37 3.36
C SER A 380 4.94 15.20 3.65
N ARG A 381 5.59 14.69 2.63
CA ARG A 381 6.76 13.81 2.77
C ARG A 381 8.04 14.63 2.78
N LYS A 382 9.08 14.15 3.47
CA LYS A 382 10.42 14.75 3.43
C LYS A 382 10.94 14.91 2.01
N SER A 383 10.64 13.94 1.14
CA SER A 383 10.98 13.96 -0.30
C SER A 383 10.14 14.91 -1.12
N ASP A 384 8.94 15.25 -0.65
CA ASP A 384 8.01 16.13 -1.33
C ASP A 384 8.09 17.57 -0.79
N LYS A 385 8.95 17.78 0.23
CA LYS A 385 9.27 19.09 0.78
C LYS A 385 10.34 19.74 -0.10
N ILE A 386 9.96 20.79 -0.79
CA ILE A 386 10.86 21.61 -1.60
C ILE A 386 11.27 22.81 -0.75
N ILE A 387 12.57 23.03 -0.59
CA ILE A 387 13.08 24.23 0.09
C ILE A 387 13.40 25.26 -0.97
N SER A 388 12.51 26.24 -1.17
CA SER A 388 12.65 27.28 -2.19
C SER A 388 12.80 28.64 -1.50
N GLY A 389 13.94 29.29 -1.71
CA GLY A 389 14.23 30.60 -1.11
C GLY A 389 14.23 30.59 0.43
N GLY A 390 14.57 29.47 1.07
CA GLY A 390 14.54 29.30 2.53
C GLY A 390 13.16 28.93 3.10
N GLU A 391 12.12 28.92 2.27
CA GLU A 391 10.76 28.58 2.64
C GLU A 391 10.41 27.12 2.27
N ASN A 392 9.56 26.51 3.08
CA ASN A 392 9.11 25.14 2.87
C ASN A 392 7.87 25.11 1.95
N VAL A 393 7.98 24.43 0.83
CA VAL A 393 6.88 24.20 -0.13
C VAL A 393 6.50 22.73 -0.11
N SER A 394 5.24 22.44 0.16
CA SER A 394 4.67 21.10 -0.01
C SER A 394 4.30 20.88 -1.46
N ALA A 395 4.97 19.96 -2.14
CA ALA A 395 4.64 19.60 -3.51
C ALA A 395 3.16 19.15 -3.64
N THR A 396 2.68 18.37 -2.66
CA THR A 396 1.30 17.86 -2.65
C THR A 396 0.27 19.00 -2.52
N GLU A 397 0.56 20.06 -1.75
CA GLU A 397 -0.30 21.23 -1.65
C GLU A 397 -0.41 21.94 -3.01
N VAL A 398 0.72 22.13 -3.67
CA VAL A 398 0.76 22.78 -4.98
C VAL A 398 0.07 21.93 -6.04
N GLU A 399 0.29 20.61 -6.06
CA GLU A 399 -0.41 19.66 -6.93
C GLU A 399 -1.93 19.71 -6.73
N SER A 400 -2.38 19.76 -5.47
CA SER A 400 -3.82 19.85 -5.16
C SER A 400 -4.47 21.11 -5.72
N GLU A 401 -3.77 22.24 -5.71
CA GLU A 401 -4.29 23.48 -6.25
C GLU A 401 -4.25 23.50 -7.80
N ILE A 402 -3.19 22.95 -8.40
CA ILE A 402 -3.08 22.84 -9.86
C ILE A 402 -4.18 21.92 -10.42
N ASN A 403 -4.46 20.80 -9.76
CA ASN A 403 -5.46 19.83 -10.21
C ASN A 403 -6.92 20.31 -10.09
N LYS A 404 -7.15 21.50 -9.50
CA LYS A 404 -8.49 22.18 -9.51
C LYS A 404 -8.71 23.05 -10.74
N ILE A 405 -7.67 23.28 -11.54
CA ILE A 405 -7.74 24.15 -12.69
C ILE A 405 -8.39 23.40 -13.86
N ASP A 406 -9.43 23.95 -14.44
CA ASP A 406 -10.11 23.39 -15.62
C ASP A 406 -9.13 23.18 -16.77
N GLY A 407 -9.16 22.00 -17.38
CA GLY A 407 -8.28 21.57 -18.46
C GLY A 407 -6.99 20.90 -18.00
N ILE A 408 -6.78 20.74 -16.69
CA ILE A 408 -5.67 19.94 -16.13
C ILE A 408 -6.22 18.65 -15.51
N SER A 409 -5.85 17.50 -16.07
CA SER A 409 -6.26 16.19 -15.56
C SER A 409 -5.39 15.71 -14.42
N GLU A 410 -4.11 16.07 -14.44
CA GLU A 410 -3.15 15.57 -13.45
C GLU A 410 -1.91 16.46 -13.37
N SER A 411 -1.31 16.58 -12.19
CA SER A 411 -0.04 17.26 -12.02
C SER A 411 0.93 16.53 -11.09
N ALA A 412 2.22 16.85 -11.25
CA ALA A 412 3.28 16.44 -10.33
C ALA A 412 4.27 17.59 -10.13
N VAL A 413 4.56 17.91 -8.89
CA VAL A 413 5.45 19.02 -8.52
C VAL A 413 6.74 18.49 -7.94
N ILE A 414 7.87 19.01 -8.42
CA ILE A 414 9.20 18.65 -7.95
C ILE A 414 10.03 19.91 -7.62
N GLY A 415 11.01 19.73 -6.73
CA GLY A 415 12.07 20.72 -6.50
C GLY A 415 13.27 20.41 -7.37
N VAL A 416 13.69 21.36 -8.16
CA VAL A 416 14.87 21.25 -9.02
C VAL A 416 15.98 22.15 -8.47
N PRO A 417 17.24 21.69 -8.39
CA PRO A 417 18.36 22.53 -7.95
C PRO A 417 18.42 23.86 -8.72
N ASP A 418 18.57 24.96 -7.99
CA ASP A 418 18.58 26.30 -8.53
C ASP A 418 19.55 27.19 -7.72
N GLU A 419 20.43 27.95 -8.39
CA GLU A 419 21.44 28.75 -7.71
C GLU A 419 20.86 29.89 -6.86
N LYS A 420 19.71 30.43 -7.27
CA LYS A 420 19.08 31.57 -6.60
C LYS A 420 18.16 31.12 -5.43
N TRP A 421 17.44 30.01 -5.62
CA TRP A 421 16.40 29.58 -4.70
C TRP A 421 16.79 28.36 -3.85
N GLY A 422 17.97 27.75 -4.08
CA GLY A 422 18.35 26.45 -3.59
C GLY A 422 17.64 25.33 -4.36
N HIS A 423 16.30 25.40 -4.40
CA HIS A 423 15.46 24.64 -5.33
C HIS A 423 14.36 25.54 -5.90
N LYS A 424 14.13 25.50 -7.20
CA LYS A 424 12.93 26.07 -7.82
C LYS A 424 11.81 25.03 -7.88
N VAL A 425 10.58 25.48 -7.72
CA VAL A 425 9.38 24.67 -7.85
C VAL A 425 9.05 24.52 -9.33
N VAL A 426 8.97 23.28 -9.83
CA VAL A 426 8.62 22.94 -11.21
C VAL A 426 7.39 22.02 -11.19
N ALA A 427 6.39 22.34 -12.02
CA ALA A 427 5.19 21.54 -12.17
C ALA A 427 5.17 20.84 -13.53
N TYR A 428 4.98 19.52 -13.52
CA TYR A 428 4.59 18.73 -14.68
C TYR A 428 3.08 18.62 -14.71
N ILE A 429 2.46 18.86 -15.86
CA ILE A 429 1.01 18.84 -16.02
C ILE A 429 0.59 17.93 -17.18
N VAL A 430 -0.54 17.25 -16.99
CA VAL A 430 -1.23 16.50 -18.04
C VAL A 430 -2.57 17.21 -18.29
N THR A 431 -2.93 17.42 -19.53
CA THR A 431 -4.14 18.17 -19.91
C THR A 431 -5.26 17.23 -20.37
N ASP A 432 -6.52 17.66 -20.20
CA ASP A 432 -7.71 16.92 -20.64
C ASP A 432 -8.00 17.08 -22.15
N GLY A 433 -7.26 17.92 -22.87
CA GLY A 433 -7.47 18.24 -24.28
C GLY A 433 -6.15 18.63 -24.99
N ASP A 434 -6.28 18.98 -26.26
CA ASP A 434 -5.14 19.30 -27.12
C ASP A 434 -4.46 20.65 -26.80
N GLU A 435 -5.13 21.54 -26.05
CA GLU A 435 -4.57 22.83 -25.66
C GLU A 435 -4.25 22.84 -24.16
N ALA A 436 -2.96 22.99 -23.84
CA ALA A 436 -2.52 23.25 -22.48
C ALA A 436 -2.93 24.65 -22.03
N PRO A 437 -3.45 24.83 -20.78
CA PRO A 437 -3.64 26.16 -20.23
C PRO A 437 -2.33 26.95 -20.25
N ASP A 438 -2.41 28.23 -20.64
CA ASP A 438 -1.24 29.13 -20.59
C ASP A 438 -0.68 29.21 -19.18
N SER A 439 0.67 29.11 -19.07
CA SER A 439 1.39 29.19 -17.80
C SER A 439 1.05 30.45 -16.99
N ALA A 440 0.83 31.58 -17.66
CA ALA A 440 0.45 32.85 -17.01
C ALA A 440 -0.96 32.75 -16.38
N ARG A 441 -1.88 32.07 -17.04
CA ARG A 441 -3.23 31.82 -16.51
C ARG A 441 -3.19 30.89 -15.30
N ILE A 442 -2.40 29.82 -15.36
CA ILE A 442 -2.20 28.91 -14.22
C ILE A 442 -1.66 29.70 -13.02
N GLU A 443 -0.62 30.51 -13.24
CA GLU A 443 0.01 31.32 -12.19
C GLU A 443 -0.99 32.30 -11.56
N GLU A 444 -1.82 32.98 -12.37
CA GLU A 444 -2.83 33.91 -11.89
C GLU A 444 -3.87 33.22 -11.00
N ILE A 445 -4.34 32.03 -11.40
CA ILE A 445 -5.29 31.24 -10.60
C ILE A 445 -4.64 30.84 -9.27
N LEU A 446 -3.39 30.32 -9.29
CA LEU A 446 -2.69 29.86 -8.10
C LEU A 446 -2.38 30.99 -7.10
N LYS A 447 -2.23 32.24 -7.54
CA LYS A 447 -2.05 33.40 -6.67
C LYS A 447 -3.22 33.63 -5.71
N ASN A 448 -4.41 33.11 -6.05
CA ASN A 448 -5.58 33.22 -5.18
C ASN A 448 -5.55 32.24 -3.98
N SER A 449 -4.79 31.14 -4.09
CA SER A 449 -4.77 30.05 -3.08
C SER A 449 -3.40 29.76 -2.51
N LEU A 450 -2.32 30.12 -3.21
CA LEU A 450 -0.95 29.85 -2.80
C LEU A 450 -0.14 31.13 -2.58
N ARG A 451 0.74 31.11 -1.57
CA ARG A 451 1.75 32.18 -1.38
C ARG A 451 2.75 32.15 -2.54
N GLY A 452 3.26 33.30 -2.94
CA GLY A 452 4.09 33.48 -4.14
C GLY A 452 5.35 32.58 -4.24
N PHE A 453 5.95 32.19 -3.12
CA PHE A 453 7.07 31.26 -3.08
C PHE A 453 6.70 29.80 -3.39
N LYS A 454 5.41 29.41 -3.23
CA LYS A 454 4.87 28.09 -3.54
C LYS A 454 4.50 27.93 -5.00
N ILE A 455 4.33 29.03 -5.74
CA ILE A 455 3.89 29.01 -7.14
C ILE A 455 5.05 28.47 -8.00
N PRO A 456 4.79 27.45 -8.83
CA PRO A 456 5.80 26.91 -9.74
C PRO A 456 6.40 28.00 -10.63
N LYS A 457 7.71 27.90 -10.86
CA LYS A 457 8.45 28.83 -11.74
C LYS A 457 8.52 28.32 -13.19
N GLU A 458 8.09 27.07 -13.38
CA GLU A 458 8.10 26.42 -14.69
C GLU A 458 6.98 25.37 -14.73
N TYR A 459 6.31 25.27 -15.87
CA TYR A 459 5.28 24.29 -16.16
C TYR A 459 5.66 23.49 -17.40
N ILE A 460 5.69 22.16 -17.27
CA ILE A 460 6.06 21.24 -18.33
C ILE A 460 4.87 20.35 -18.65
N VAL A 461 4.40 20.43 -19.89
CA VAL A 461 3.28 19.60 -20.36
C VAL A 461 3.79 18.23 -20.77
N MET A 462 3.08 17.18 -20.33
CA MET A 462 3.35 15.78 -20.69
C MET A 462 2.05 15.09 -21.14
N GLU A 463 2.16 14.11 -22.03
CA GLU A 463 1.00 13.25 -22.36
C GLU A 463 0.56 12.39 -21.17
N LYS A 464 1.52 11.94 -20.35
CA LYS A 464 1.27 11.14 -19.14
C LYS A 464 2.43 11.26 -18.16
N LEU A 465 2.11 11.23 -16.86
CA LEU A 465 3.13 11.18 -15.81
C LEU A 465 3.68 9.75 -15.65
N PRO A 466 5.00 9.58 -15.38
CA PRO A 466 5.57 8.28 -15.07
C PRO A 466 5.04 7.79 -13.72
N LYS A 467 4.43 6.60 -13.67
CA LYS A 467 3.79 6.04 -12.48
C LYS A 467 4.32 4.68 -12.12
N THR A 468 4.16 4.32 -10.84
CA THR A 468 4.28 2.95 -10.37
C THR A 468 3.00 2.18 -10.73
N PHE A 469 3.02 0.86 -10.55
CA PHE A 469 1.83 0.02 -10.72
C PHE A 469 0.65 0.48 -9.80
N LEU A 470 0.93 1.00 -8.61
CA LEU A 470 -0.06 1.61 -7.70
C LEU A 470 -0.47 3.03 -8.13
N MET A 471 -0.24 3.42 -9.37
CA MET A 471 -0.58 4.74 -9.93
C MET A 471 0.09 5.92 -9.22
N LYS A 472 1.15 5.68 -8.44
CA LYS A 472 1.92 6.72 -7.75
C LYS A 472 2.96 7.31 -8.71
N VAL A 473 3.02 8.64 -8.82
CA VAL A 473 3.97 9.33 -9.68
C VAL A 473 5.41 9.09 -9.22
N LYS A 474 6.29 8.72 -10.18
CA LYS A 474 7.73 8.52 -9.97
C LYS A 474 8.47 9.86 -10.09
N LYS A 475 8.37 10.75 -9.09
CA LYS A 475 9.00 12.09 -9.09
C LYS A 475 10.51 12.07 -9.35
N GLY A 476 11.21 11.02 -8.87
CA GLY A 476 12.63 10.84 -9.16
C GLY A 476 12.95 10.62 -10.65
N VAL A 477 12.01 10.07 -11.44
CA VAL A 477 12.15 9.96 -12.90
C VAL A 477 12.03 11.35 -13.54
N LEU A 478 11.03 12.13 -13.12
CA LEU A 478 10.83 13.50 -13.60
C LEU A 478 12.03 14.39 -13.32
N LEU A 479 12.61 14.29 -12.12
CA LEU A 479 13.83 15.04 -11.77
C LEU A 479 15.02 14.65 -12.64
N LYS A 480 15.24 13.34 -12.86
CA LYS A 480 16.34 12.88 -13.74
C LYS A 480 16.16 13.35 -15.19
N GLU A 481 14.94 13.32 -15.68
CA GLU A 481 14.60 13.79 -17.03
C GLU A 481 14.82 15.31 -17.16
N TYR A 482 14.36 16.07 -16.15
CA TYR A 482 14.60 17.50 -16.10
C TYR A 482 16.10 17.84 -16.18
N LEU A 483 16.91 17.20 -15.32
CA LEU A 483 18.36 17.46 -15.25
C LEU A 483 19.12 17.07 -16.53
N LYS A 484 18.60 16.10 -17.30
CA LYS A 484 19.17 15.75 -18.62
C LYS A 484 18.87 16.79 -19.70
N ASN A 485 17.73 17.48 -19.60
CA ASN A 485 17.26 18.42 -20.61
C ASN A 485 17.82 19.84 -20.38
N VAL A 486 18.32 20.14 -19.20
CA VAL A 486 18.84 21.46 -18.80
C VAL A 486 20.39 21.48 -18.70
N GLY A 487 21.04 20.31 -18.65
CA GLY A 487 22.51 20.14 -18.67
C GLY A 487 22.99 19.69 -20.03
#